data_f4f4e20de4343a259d54407f51de12b9
#
_entry.id   f4f4e20de4343a259d54407f51de12b9
#
_cell.length_a   1.000
_cell.length_b   1.000
_cell.length_c   1.000
_cell.angle_alpha   90.00
_cell.angle_beta   90.00
_cell.angle_gamma   90.00
#
_symmetry.space_group_name_H-M   'P 1'
#
loop_
_entity.id
_entity.type
_entity.pdbx_description
1 polymer ?
#
loop_
_entity_poly.entity_id
_entity_poly.type
_entity_poly.pdbx_seq_one_letter_code
_entity_poly.pdbx_strand_id
1 'polypeptide(L)'
;MPAPDHGEIGEAMTEAATRQVISMLRYQFDHVILDCGCRLDDVLAMGLDSADQVLIVATPDAPALRSVRRLTDALDRLDISLGRSFGLVVNMTTRRREIQPTTAAKMTGIALATSVPDLTAHIEMAVNSNTLLTSKVPSMAKAARSLSDSISRYTAAPPDAAAHKTTS
;
A
#
# COMPACT_ATOMS: atom_id res chain seq x y z
N MET A 1 14.54 -7.26 0.78
CA MET A 1 15.81 -7.35 0.04
C MET A 1 16.36 -5.93 -0.06
N PRO A 2 17.57 -5.62 0.43
CA PRO A 2 18.13 -4.28 0.30
C PRO A 2 18.39 -3.95 -1.19
N ALA A 3 18.29 -2.68 -1.53
CA ALA A 3 18.64 -2.20 -2.86
C ALA A 3 20.15 -2.38 -3.10
N PRO A 4 20.60 -2.62 -4.34
CA PRO A 4 22.02 -2.70 -4.66
C PRO A 4 22.70 -1.33 -4.45
N ASP A 5 23.95 -1.34 -3.99
CA ASP A 5 24.73 -0.14 -3.70
C ASP A 5 25.04 0.73 -4.95
N HIS A 6 24.86 0.18 -6.14
CA HIS A 6 25.09 0.85 -7.43
C HIS A 6 23.79 0.85 -8.26
N GLY A 7 23.30 2.05 -8.62
CA GLY A 7 22.07 2.25 -9.37
C GLY A 7 22.00 1.51 -10.72
N GLU A 8 23.15 1.26 -11.35
CA GLU A 8 23.26 0.53 -12.63
C GLU A 8 22.79 -0.93 -12.55
N ILE A 9 22.82 -1.56 -11.37
CA ILE A 9 22.35 -2.94 -11.17
C ILE A 9 20.82 -2.98 -11.01
N GLY A 10 20.20 -1.90 -10.60
CA GLY A 10 18.75 -1.80 -10.45
C GLY A 10 17.99 -1.74 -11.78
N GLU A 11 18.63 -1.24 -12.85
CA GLU A 11 18.04 -1.16 -14.21
C GLU A 11 17.99 -2.52 -14.92
N ALA A 12 18.70 -3.53 -14.41
CA ALA A 12 18.80 -4.85 -15.02
C ALA A 12 17.68 -5.84 -14.64
N MET A 13 16.73 -5.46 -13.76
CA MET A 13 15.61 -6.32 -13.39
C MET A 13 14.58 -6.38 -14.54
N THR A 14 14.60 -7.47 -15.27
CA THR A 14 13.59 -7.73 -16.32
C THR A 14 12.26 -8.14 -15.70
N GLU A 15 11.19 -7.96 -16.45
CA GLU A 15 9.84 -8.42 -16.07
C GLU A 15 9.83 -9.90 -15.66
N ALA A 16 10.48 -10.75 -16.45
CA ALA A 16 10.57 -12.19 -16.19
C ALA A 16 11.28 -12.51 -14.88
N ALA A 17 12.40 -11.82 -14.59
CA ALA A 17 13.13 -11.99 -13.34
C ALA A 17 12.30 -11.54 -12.13
N THR A 18 11.58 -10.44 -12.24
CA THR A 18 10.70 -9.95 -11.17
C THR A 18 9.57 -10.93 -10.89
N ARG A 19 8.90 -11.44 -11.90
CA ARG A 19 7.85 -12.48 -11.75
C ARG A 19 8.40 -13.73 -11.07
N GLN A 20 9.59 -14.18 -11.46
CA GLN A 20 10.22 -15.35 -10.86
C GLN A 20 10.53 -15.12 -9.37
N VAL A 21 11.09 -13.96 -9.01
CA VAL A 21 11.35 -13.60 -7.61
C VAL A 21 10.06 -13.57 -6.79
N ILE A 22 9.00 -12.91 -7.28
CA ILE A 22 7.70 -12.85 -6.60
C ILE A 22 7.16 -14.27 -6.39
N SER A 23 7.19 -15.12 -7.41
CA SER A 23 6.73 -16.50 -7.30
C SER A 23 7.50 -17.31 -6.26
N MET A 24 8.82 -17.15 -6.21
CA MET A 24 9.66 -17.81 -5.19
C MET A 24 9.33 -17.31 -3.78
N LEU A 25 9.14 -16.00 -3.61
CA LEU A 25 8.79 -15.42 -2.32
C LEU A 25 7.41 -15.91 -1.85
N ARG A 26 6.42 -15.96 -2.73
CA ARG A 26 5.09 -16.50 -2.42
C ARG A 26 5.11 -17.98 -2.01
N TYR A 27 6.05 -18.75 -2.50
CA TYR A 27 6.23 -20.15 -2.08
C TYR A 27 6.86 -20.28 -0.69
N GLN A 28 7.72 -19.34 -0.29
CA GLN A 28 8.50 -19.40 0.94
C GLN A 28 7.86 -18.68 2.13
N PHE A 29 6.99 -17.70 1.89
CA PHE A 29 6.45 -16.80 2.92
C PHE A 29 4.93 -16.73 2.86
N ASP A 30 4.29 -16.72 4.03
CA ASP A 30 2.84 -16.55 4.16
C ASP A 30 2.38 -15.16 3.71
N HIS A 31 3.25 -14.14 3.87
CA HIS A 31 3.00 -12.77 3.47
C HIS A 31 4.20 -12.20 2.72
N VAL A 32 3.93 -11.64 1.55
CA VAL A 32 4.92 -10.92 0.73
C VAL A 32 4.44 -9.49 0.55
N ILE A 33 5.25 -8.52 0.95
CA ILE A 33 4.95 -7.10 0.78
C ILE A 33 5.82 -6.55 -0.34
N LEU A 34 5.18 -6.01 -1.38
CA LEU A 34 5.83 -5.36 -2.50
C LEU A 34 5.75 -3.85 -2.31
N ASP A 35 6.89 -3.18 -2.16
CA ASP A 35 6.96 -1.72 -2.19
C ASP A 35 7.23 -1.26 -3.62
N CYS A 36 6.15 -0.93 -4.33
CA CYS A 36 6.21 -0.55 -5.75
C CYS A 36 6.40 0.96 -5.96
N GLY A 37 6.45 1.75 -4.89
CA GLY A 37 6.52 3.21 -5.01
C GLY A 37 5.25 3.83 -5.61
N CYS A 38 5.40 4.94 -6.35
CA CYS A 38 4.26 5.70 -6.89
C CYS A 38 4.37 6.00 -8.40
N ARG A 39 5.35 5.42 -9.09
CA ARG A 39 5.52 5.62 -10.54
C ARG A 39 4.68 4.59 -11.29
N LEU A 40 3.93 5.07 -12.29
CA LEU A 40 3.22 4.21 -13.24
C LEU A 40 4.23 3.69 -14.26
N ASP A 41 4.85 2.57 -13.93
CA ASP A 41 5.81 1.85 -14.79
C ASP A 41 5.48 0.35 -14.81
N ASP A 42 6.24 -0.40 -15.58
CA ASP A 42 6.03 -1.84 -15.75
C ASP A 42 6.19 -2.62 -14.43
N VAL A 43 7.03 -2.11 -13.51
CA VAL A 43 7.25 -2.73 -12.18
C VAL A 43 5.99 -2.59 -11.33
N LEU A 44 5.37 -1.40 -11.32
CA LEU A 44 4.09 -1.20 -10.63
C LEU A 44 3.00 -2.08 -11.25
N ALA A 45 2.90 -2.11 -12.58
CA ALA A 45 1.91 -2.93 -13.28
C ALA A 45 2.04 -4.42 -12.91
N MET A 46 3.27 -4.95 -12.89
CA MET A 46 3.53 -6.32 -12.47
C MET A 46 3.25 -6.57 -10.99
N GLY A 47 3.62 -5.64 -10.13
CA GLY A 47 3.32 -5.70 -8.70
C GLY A 47 1.81 -5.79 -8.47
N LEU A 48 1.06 -4.93 -9.15
CA LEU A 48 -0.40 -4.93 -9.12
C LEU A 48 -0.97 -6.23 -9.68
N ASP A 49 -0.42 -6.76 -10.78
CA ASP A 49 -0.86 -8.02 -11.37
C ASP A 49 -0.61 -9.23 -10.46
N SER A 50 0.41 -9.19 -9.64
CA SER A 50 0.78 -10.27 -8.73
C SER A 50 0.15 -10.16 -7.34
N ALA A 51 -0.42 -9.01 -6.98
CA ALA A 51 -0.91 -8.75 -5.64
C ALA A 51 -2.32 -9.29 -5.40
N ASP A 52 -2.57 -9.86 -4.24
CA ASP A 52 -3.92 -10.25 -3.78
C ASP A 52 -4.65 -9.03 -3.19
N GLN A 53 -3.89 -8.10 -2.59
CA GLN A 53 -4.39 -6.85 -2.02
C GLN A 53 -3.48 -5.68 -2.40
N VAL A 54 -4.08 -4.54 -2.70
CA VAL A 54 -3.38 -3.28 -2.98
C VAL A 54 -3.70 -2.26 -1.89
N LEU A 55 -2.67 -1.73 -1.24
CA LEU A 55 -2.79 -0.65 -0.27
C LEU A 55 -2.24 0.64 -0.85
N ILE A 56 -3.11 1.62 -1.04
CA ILE A 56 -2.72 2.95 -1.48
C ILE A 56 -2.48 3.82 -0.26
N VAL A 57 -1.25 4.29 -0.10
CA VAL A 57 -0.86 5.13 1.03
C VAL A 57 -0.87 6.60 0.61
N ALA A 58 -1.62 7.43 1.32
CA ALA A 58 -1.70 8.86 1.04
C ALA A 58 -1.76 9.70 2.31
N THR A 59 -1.25 10.92 2.24
CA THR A 59 -1.44 11.93 3.29
C THR A 59 -2.81 12.59 3.17
N PRO A 60 -3.42 13.07 4.28
CA PRO A 60 -4.75 13.69 4.28
C PRO A 60 -4.69 15.15 3.82
N ASP A 61 -4.30 15.35 2.57
CA ASP A 61 -4.29 16.64 1.89
C ASP A 61 -4.86 16.53 0.46
N ALA A 62 -5.41 17.62 -0.03
CA ALA A 62 -6.11 17.62 -1.31
C ALA A 62 -5.22 17.26 -2.52
N PRO A 63 -3.94 17.66 -2.61
CA PRO A 63 -3.07 17.23 -3.69
C PRO A 63 -2.83 15.71 -3.71
N ALA A 64 -2.52 15.11 -2.54
CA ALA A 64 -2.29 13.67 -2.44
C ALA A 64 -3.55 12.87 -2.81
N LEU A 65 -4.71 13.26 -2.28
CA LEU A 65 -5.97 12.57 -2.59
C LEU A 65 -6.40 12.71 -4.06
N ARG A 66 -6.10 13.84 -4.71
CA ARG A 66 -6.29 13.98 -6.16
C ARG A 66 -5.35 13.05 -6.95
N SER A 67 -4.12 12.87 -6.48
CA SER A 67 -3.17 11.94 -7.10
C SER A 67 -3.65 10.49 -6.98
N VAL A 68 -4.21 10.11 -5.84
CA VAL A 68 -4.85 8.80 -5.65
C VAL A 68 -5.96 8.60 -6.68
N ARG A 69 -6.87 9.56 -6.85
CA ARG A 69 -7.94 9.44 -7.84
C ARG A 69 -7.41 9.31 -9.26
N ARG A 70 -6.41 10.10 -9.63
CA ARG A 70 -5.77 9.98 -10.96
C ARG A 70 -5.16 8.61 -11.18
N LEU A 71 -4.53 8.04 -10.14
CA LEU A 71 -3.98 6.69 -10.18
C LEU A 71 -5.09 5.67 -10.41
N THR A 72 -6.16 5.69 -9.62
CA THR A 72 -7.28 4.75 -9.78
C THR A 72 -7.95 4.89 -11.14
N ASP A 73 -8.22 6.12 -11.59
CA ASP A 73 -8.78 6.38 -12.92
C ASP A 73 -7.85 5.86 -14.06
N ALA A 74 -6.54 5.90 -13.87
CA ALA A 74 -5.58 5.34 -14.84
C ALA A 74 -5.58 3.81 -14.82
N LEU A 75 -5.61 3.19 -13.66
CA LEU A 75 -5.69 1.74 -13.51
C LEU A 75 -7.00 1.18 -14.12
N ASP A 76 -8.11 1.86 -13.91
CA ASP A 76 -9.41 1.50 -14.48
C ASP A 76 -9.37 1.53 -16.02
N ARG A 77 -8.73 2.55 -16.61
CA ARG A 77 -8.56 2.63 -18.08
C ARG A 77 -7.68 1.54 -18.66
N LEU A 78 -6.73 1.04 -17.87
CA LEU A 78 -5.82 -0.03 -18.26
C LEU A 78 -6.36 -1.43 -17.95
N ASP A 79 -7.58 -1.51 -17.40
CA ASP A 79 -8.22 -2.76 -17.00
C ASP A 79 -7.42 -3.58 -15.97
N ILE A 80 -6.59 -2.89 -15.18
CA ILE A 80 -5.67 -3.51 -14.20
C ILE A 80 -6.35 -3.76 -12.85
N SER A 81 -7.49 -3.13 -12.58
CA SER A 81 -8.10 -3.08 -11.24
C SER A 81 -9.04 -4.24 -10.90
N LEU A 82 -9.46 -5.00 -11.86
CA LEU A 82 -10.74 -5.69 -11.84
C LEU A 82 -10.79 -7.06 -11.14
N GLY A 83 -10.54 -7.12 -9.92
CA GLY A 83 -10.70 -8.35 -9.11
C GLY A 83 -9.94 -8.29 -7.80
N ARG A 84 -9.32 -7.17 -7.53
CA ARG A 84 -8.49 -6.99 -6.34
C ARG A 84 -9.09 -5.98 -5.39
N SER A 85 -8.86 -6.19 -4.12
CA SER A 85 -9.28 -5.22 -3.13
C SER A 85 -8.27 -4.11 -2.99
N PHE A 86 -8.76 -2.90 -3.16
CA PHE A 86 -8.02 -1.69 -2.85
C PHE A 86 -8.37 -1.20 -1.45
N GLY A 87 -7.36 -0.89 -0.66
CA GLY A 87 -7.50 -0.27 0.64
C GLY A 87 -6.76 1.05 0.71
N LEU A 88 -7.39 2.09 1.28
CA LEU A 88 -6.72 3.36 1.54
C LEU A 88 -6.08 3.35 2.93
N VAL A 89 -4.79 3.61 2.99
CA VAL A 89 -4.06 3.89 4.23
C VAL A 89 -3.81 5.39 4.30
N VAL A 90 -4.43 6.06 5.26
CA VAL A 90 -4.23 7.50 5.46
C VAL A 90 -3.08 7.71 6.45
N ASN A 91 -1.94 8.15 5.94
CA ASN A 91 -0.73 8.37 6.72
C ASN A 91 -0.63 9.81 7.25
N MET A 92 0.18 10.04 8.30
CA MET A 92 0.43 11.35 8.93
C MET A 92 -0.85 12.04 9.40
N THR A 93 -1.76 11.27 10.00
CA THR A 93 -3.03 11.80 10.51
C THR A 93 -2.84 12.55 11.83
N THR A 94 -3.51 13.69 11.97
CA THR A 94 -3.60 14.43 13.23
C THR A 94 -5.04 14.90 13.44
N ARG A 95 -5.43 15.11 14.69
CA ARG A 95 -6.77 15.66 15.02
C ARG A 95 -6.99 17.08 14.48
N ARG A 96 -5.91 17.79 14.16
CA ARG A 96 -5.96 19.19 13.70
C ARG A 96 -6.07 19.31 12.17
N ARG A 97 -5.91 18.21 11.44
CA ARG A 97 -6.04 18.24 9.99
C ARG A 97 -7.52 18.41 9.60
N GLU A 98 -7.77 19.25 8.62
CA GLU A 98 -9.11 19.49 8.07
C GLU A 98 -9.69 18.22 7.44
N ILE A 99 -8.88 17.49 6.70
CA ILE A 99 -9.29 16.24 6.08
C ILE A 99 -9.01 15.09 7.04
N GLN A 100 -10.08 14.49 7.55
CA GLN A 100 -10.01 13.31 8.41
C GLN A 100 -9.99 12.02 7.57
N PRO A 101 -9.48 10.87 8.09
CA PRO A 101 -9.35 9.63 7.32
C PRO A 101 -10.64 9.17 6.63
N THR A 102 -11.77 9.27 7.29
CA THR A 102 -13.08 8.92 6.70
C THR A 102 -13.48 9.85 5.57
N THR A 103 -13.11 11.14 5.65
CA THR A 103 -13.32 12.11 4.58
C THR A 103 -12.41 11.81 3.39
N ALA A 104 -11.14 11.45 3.64
CA ALA A 104 -10.20 11.04 2.60
C ALA A 104 -10.71 9.81 1.81
N ALA A 105 -11.25 8.82 2.52
CA ALA A 105 -11.85 7.64 1.90
C ALA A 105 -13.05 8.01 0.99
N LYS A 106 -13.93 8.90 1.46
CA LYS A 106 -15.05 9.41 0.65
C LYS A 106 -14.57 10.18 -0.58
N MET A 107 -13.53 11.00 -0.43
CA MET A 107 -12.97 11.80 -1.53
C MET A 107 -12.31 10.93 -2.61
N THR A 108 -11.71 9.81 -2.23
CA THR A 108 -11.03 8.90 -3.17
C THR A 108 -11.93 7.81 -3.72
N GLY A 109 -13.04 7.50 -3.04
CA GLY A 109 -13.91 6.37 -3.37
C GLY A 109 -13.34 5.01 -2.94
N ILE A 110 -12.20 5.00 -2.21
CA ILE A 110 -11.53 3.78 -1.76
C ILE A 110 -11.86 3.53 -0.29
N ALA A 111 -12.15 2.28 0.05
CA ALA A 111 -12.43 1.90 1.44
C ALA A 111 -11.22 2.18 2.35
N LEU A 112 -11.46 2.76 3.52
CA LEU A 112 -10.42 3.01 4.51
C LEU A 112 -9.96 1.68 5.11
N ALA A 113 -8.73 1.29 4.84
CA ALA A 113 -8.10 0.12 5.47
C ALA A 113 -7.65 0.45 6.89
N THR A 114 -6.88 1.51 7.05
CA THR A 114 -6.43 2.00 8.36
C THR A 114 -5.92 3.45 8.26
N SER A 115 -5.56 4.02 9.40
CA SER A 115 -4.87 5.30 9.48
C SER A 115 -3.66 5.22 10.38
N VAL A 116 -2.59 5.91 9.98
CA VAL A 116 -1.34 6.00 10.72
C VAL A 116 -1.19 7.43 11.23
N PRO A 117 -0.99 7.63 12.55
CA PRO A 117 -0.79 8.96 13.09
C PRO A 117 0.53 9.57 12.60
N ASP A 118 0.65 10.88 12.69
CA ASP A 118 1.92 11.57 12.43
C ASP A 118 2.93 11.20 13.52
N LEU A 119 3.94 10.45 13.13
CA LEU A 119 5.03 9.95 13.98
C LEU A 119 6.39 10.49 13.56
N THR A 120 6.43 11.55 12.76
CA THR A 120 7.67 12.11 12.18
C THR A 120 8.77 12.27 13.21
N ALA A 121 8.50 12.95 14.32
CA ALA A 121 9.50 13.17 15.37
C ALA A 121 10.03 11.87 16.01
N HIS A 122 9.18 10.85 16.13
CA HIS A 122 9.58 9.54 16.67
C HIS A 122 10.41 8.76 15.66
N ILE A 123 10.07 8.86 14.38
CA ILE A 123 10.80 8.21 13.28
C ILE A 123 12.21 8.81 13.18
N GLU A 124 12.32 10.13 13.17
CA GLU A 124 13.60 10.83 13.13
C GLU A 124 14.51 10.41 14.29
N MET A 125 13.96 10.38 15.51
CA MET A 125 14.70 9.94 16.69
C MET A 125 15.17 8.47 16.58
N ALA A 126 14.32 7.58 16.09
CA ALA A 126 14.66 6.17 15.95
C ALA A 126 15.70 5.93 14.86
N VAL A 127 15.60 6.61 13.74
CA VAL A 127 16.59 6.56 12.65
C VAL A 127 17.94 7.06 13.13
N ASN A 128 17.97 8.22 13.79
CA ASN A 128 19.22 8.80 14.31
C ASN A 128 19.88 7.95 15.39
N SER A 129 19.10 7.15 16.14
CA SER A 129 19.62 6.25 17.17
C SER A 129 19.77 4.79 16.71
N ASN A 130 19.56 4.52 15.43
CA ASN A 130 19.59 3.17 14.86
C ASN A 130 18.77 2.14 15.67
N THR A 131 17.56 2.54 16.09
CA THR A 131 16.67 1.70 16.90
C THR A 131 15.39 1.37 16.16
N LEU A 132 14.85 0.16 16.42
CA LEU A 132 13.55 -0.24 15.86
C LEU A 132 12.41 0.56 16.49
N LEU A 133 11.63 1.23 15.64
CA LEU A 133 10.47 2.04 16.02
C LEU A 133 9.42 1.29 16.84
N THR A 134 9.14 0.04 16.47
CA THR A 134 8.07 -0.76 17.06
C THR A 134 8.31 -1.12 18.52
N SER A 135 9.56 -1.18 18.96
CA SER A 135 9.92 -1.55 20.34
C SER A 135 9.78 -0.39 21.33
N LYS A 136 9.85 0.86 20.87
CA LYS A 136 9.89 2.05 21.76
C LYS A 136 8.72 3.01 21.59
N VAL A 137 7.91 2.87 20.54
CA VAL A 137 6.81 3.78 20.21
C VAL A 137 5.47 3.03 20.19
N PRO A 138 4.68 3.08 21.29
CA PRO A 138 3.41 2.35 21.39
C PRO A 138 2.41 2.69 20.28
N SER A 139 2.38 3.94 19.81
CA SER A 139 1.53 4.39 18.70
C SER A 139 1.91 3.72 17.37
N MET A 140 3.20 3.48 17.13
CA MET A 140 3.67 2.76 15.96
C MET A 140 3.30 1.27 16.02
N ALA A 141 3.48 0.65 17.17
CA ALA A 141 3.06 -0.74 17.37
C ALA A 141 1.54 -0.91 17.18
N LYS A 142 0.74 0.08 17.60
CA LYS A 142 -0.70 0.10 17.37
C LYS A 142 -1.04 0.24 15.88
N ALA A 143 -0.38 1.16 15.19
CA ALA A 143 -0.58 1.38 13.75
C ALA A 143 -0.19 0.13 12.95
N ALA A 144 0.94 -0.50 13.27
CA ALA A 144 1.40 -1.73 12.64
C ALA A 144 0.40 -2.88 12.85
N ARG A 145 -0.10 -3.07 14.08
CA ARG A 145 -1.15 -4.07 14.35
C ARG A 145 -2.43 -3.79 13.55
N SER A 146 -2.90 -2.55 13.53
CA SER A 146 -4.10 -2.19 12.77
C SER A 146 -3.94 -2.46 11.28
N LEU A 147 -2.75 -2.25 10.72
CA LEU A 147 -2.44 -2.55 9.33
C LEU A 147 -2.39 -4.06 9.11
N SER A 148 -1.73 -4.81 9.99
CA SER A 148 -1.68 -6.28 9.95
C SER A 148 -3.08 -6.90 10.02
N ASP A 149 -3.93 -6.43 10.93
CA ASP A 149 -5.33 -6.88 11.05
C ASP A 149 -6.15 -6.56 9.77
N SER A 150 -5.85 -5.45 9.12
CA SER A 150 -6.49 -5.08 7.85
C SER A 150 -6.10 -6.04 6.72
N ILE A 151 -4.83 -6.40 6.64
CA ILE A 151 -4.30 -7.37 5.67
C ILE A 151 -4.90 -8.77 5.94
N SER A 152 -4.88 -9.23 7.19
CA SER A 152 -5.37 -10.57 7.57
C SER A 152 -6.86 -10.76 7.31
N ARG A 153 -7.68 -9.73 7.53
CA ARG A 153 -9.11 -9.77 7.22
C ARG A 153 -9.39 -9.99 5.74
N TYR A 154 -8.52 -9.50 4.91
CA TYR A 154 -8.64 -9.62 3.47
C TYR A 154 -8.28 -11.04 2.99
N THR A 155 -7.23 -11.62 3.54
CA THR A 155 -6.79 -12.98 3.22
C THR A 155 -7.83 -14.04 3.65
N ALA A 156 -8.71 -13.72 4.61
CA ALA A 156 -9.76 -14.60 5.08
C ALA A 156 -11.07 -14.52 4.28
N ALA A 157 -11.22 -13.58 3.34
CA ALA A 157 -12.40 -13.45 2.49
C ALA A 157 -12.21 -14.27 1.19
N PRO A 158 -13.14 -15.18 0.84
CA PRO A 158 -13.04 -15.93 -0.42
C PRO A 158 -13.15 -14.98 -1.62
N PRO A 159 -12.50 -15.29 -2.76
CA PRO A 159 -12.43 -14.40 -3.94
C PRO A 159 -13.77 -14.15 -4.65
N ASP A 160 -14.87 -14.74 -4.24
CA ASP A 160 -16.14 -14.74 -4.96
C ASP A 160 -17.16 -13.65 -4.56
N ALA A 161 -16.83 -12.72 -3.65
CA ALA A 161 -17.80 -11.72 -3.20
C ALA A 161 -17.90 -10.45 -4.08
N ALA A 162 -17.07 -10.30 -5.11
CA ALA A 162 -17.01 -9.09 -5.96
C ALA A 162 -17.65 -9.23 -7.36
N ALA A 163 -18.08 -10.40 -7.76
CA ALA A 163 -18.69 -10.64 -9.07
C ALA A 163 -20.20 -10.82 -8.94
N HIS A 164 -20.98 -9.76 -8.79
CA HIS A 164 -22.36 -9.63 -9.28
C HIS A 164 -22.98 -8.30 -8.81
N LYS A 165 -22.69 -7.22 -9.50
CA LYS A 165 -23.64 -6.11 -9.71
C LYS A 165 -23.43 -5.58 -11.11
N THR A 166 -23.82 -6.37 -12.09
CA THR A 166 -24.08 -5.88 -13.43
C THR A 166 -25.58 -5.98 -13.66
N THR A 167 -26.16 -4.87 -14.07
CA THR A 167 -27.35 -4.68 -14.88
C THR A 167 -28.72 -5.06 -14.30
N SER A 168 -29.48 -4.08 -13.98
CA SER A 168 -30.78 -3.79 -14.66
C SER A 168 -31.04 -2.31 -14.62
#